data_d3996d7ea03a0b8176e2323608dcdc15
#
_entry.id   d3996d7ea03a0b8176e2323608dcdc15
#
_cell.length_a   1.000
_cell.length_b   1.000
_cell.length_c   1.000
_cell.angle_alpha   90.00
_cell.angle_beta   90.00
_cell.angle_gamma   90.00
#
_symmetry.space_group_name_H-M   'P 1'
#
loop_
_entity.id
_entity.type
_entity.pdbx_description
1 polymer ?
#
loop_
_entity_poly.entity_id
_entity_poly.type
_entity_poly.pdbx_seq_one_letter_code
_entity_poly.pdbx_strand_id
1 'polypeptide(L)'
;MAKAKSIKKVPIAKSPPEKTRQISTAEYQFALSIFQREFPPRDEIFISNQTGFEDRAYVRPTINGNIRMYMGNYFDHLLLNKNNKAFFAHELTHAWQIEHYGLVWYGKEALVNQVIDPSSYDYTCSLSKTIGDYKAEQQAEIVRNYVLGKDCERKLVEKTMFSKTWKLLIGSDARDVAVDSDGTYYMVNRIGNIYKYKDNDWEKLNGSNGLAISANGGKVFMVNTSGYIYQRLNNAWKKLPGSDAVDITVATD
;
A
#
# COMPACT_ATOMS: atom_id res chain seq x y z
N MET A 1 -33.41 57.72 -20.96
CA MET A 1 -32.14 57.10 -21.41
C MET A 1 -31.40 56.55 -20.20
N ALA A 2 -31.37 55.23 -20.00
CA ALA A 2 -30.68 54.58 -18.88
C ALA A 2 -29.20 54.36 -19.27
N LYS A 3 -28.27 54.89 -18.46
CA LYS A 3 -26.82 54.66 -18.64
C LYS A 3 -26.47 53.23 -18.28
N ALA A 4 -25.94 52.48 -19.24
CA ALA A 4 -25.40 51.17 -19.03
C ALA A 4 -24.21 51.25 -18.06
N LYS A 5 -24.30 50.53 -16.90
CA LYS A 5 -23.18 50.35 -15.96
C LYS A 5 -22.13 49.42 -16.60
N SER A 6 -20.94 49.97 -16.83
CA SER A 6 -19.78 49.22 -17.27
C SER A 6 -19.40 48.19 -16.19
N ILE A 7 -19.51 46.92 -16.51
CA ILE A 7 -19.02 45.83 -15.67
C ILE A 7 -17.48 45.81 -15.78
N LYS A 8 -16.78 46.23 -14.72
CA LYS A 8 -15.33 46.08 -14.63
C LYS A 8 -14.99 44.59 -14.64
N LYS A 9 -14.32 44.15 -15.71
CA LYS A 9 -13.72 42.81 -15.73
C LYS A 9 -12.73 42.70 -14.57
N VAL A 10 -13.02 41.84 -13.60
CA VAL A 10 -12.09 41.47 -12.56
C VAL A 10 -10.93 40.72 -13.26
N PRO A 11 -9.66 41.08 -13.02
CA PRO A 11 -8.53 40.34 -13.60
C PRO A 11 -8.58 38.90 -13.11
N ILE A 12 -8.63 37.96 -14.04
CA ILE A 12 -8.46 36.53 -13.71
C ILE A 12 -7.02 36.39 -13.20
N ALA A 13 -6.86 36.11 -11.93
CA ALA A 13 -5.55 35.79 -11.35
C ALA A 13 -4.93 34.63 -12.14
N LYS A 14 -3.74 34.86 -12.70
CA LYS A 14 -3.00 33.77 -13.38
C LYS A 14 -2.75 32.66 -12.39
N SER A 15 -3.19 31.47 -12.71
CA SER A 15 -2.84 30.29 -11.94
C SER A 15 -1.32 30.20 -11.76
N PRO A 16 -0.83 29.79 -10.58
CA PRO A 16 0.61 29.61 -10.38
C PRO A 16 1.16 28.63 -11.42
N PRO A 17 2.46 28.74 -11.79
CA PRO A 17 3.06 27.83 -12.75
C PRO A 17 2.96 26.38 -12.24
N GLU A 18 2.65 25.46 -13.14
CA GLU A 18 2.55 24.04 -12.80
C GLU A 18 3.89 23.51 -12.27
N LYS A 19 3.85 22.94 -11.08
CA LYS A 19 4.92 22.14 -10.50
C LYS A 19 4.44 20.71 -10.40
N THR A 20 5.28 19.78 -10.86
CA THR A 20 5.01 18.35 -10.74
C THR A 20 6.25 17.67 -10.15
N ARG A 21 6.05 16.77 -9.22
CA ARG A 21 7.12 15.94 -8.64
C ARG A 21 6.64 14.50 -8.47
N GLN A 22 7.57 13.58 -8.41
CA GLN A 22 7.27 12.22 -7.98
C GLN A 22 6.81 12.23 -6.51
N ILE A 23 5.97 11.27 -6.11
CA ILE A 23 5.62 11.05 -4.71
C ILE A 23 6.89 10.81 -3.88
N SER A 24 7.04 11.50 -2.76
CA SER A 24 8.20 11.33 -1.88
C SER A 24 8.21 9.95 -1.21
N THR A 25 9.37 9.53 -0.71
CA THR A 25 9.46 8.25 0.02
C THR A 25 8.53 8.21 1.23
N ALA A 26 8.43 9.31 2.00
CA ALA A 26 7.56 9.37 3.18
C ALA A 26 6.08 9.29 2.81
N GLU A 27 5.64 9.98 1.76
CA GLU A 27 4.28 9.93 1.24
C GLU A 27 3.94 8.53 0.70
N TYR A 28 4.87 7.90 -0.01
CA TYR A 28 4.70 6.54 -0.51
C TYR A 28 4.62 5.51 0.62
N GLN A 29 5.46 5.62 1.65
CA GLN A 29 5.36 4.77 2.84
C GLN A 29 4.03 4.96 3.58
N PHE A 30 3.51 6.18 3.64
CA PHE A 30 2.18 6.42 4.16
C PHE A 30 1.10 5.72 3.31
N ALA A 31 1.18 5.77 1.99
CA ALA A 31 0.27 5.02 1.11
C ALA A 31 0.37 3.50 1.36
N LEU A 32 1.57 2.95 1.43
CA LEU A 32 1.78 1.52 1.72
C LEU A 32 1.28 1.11 3.11
N SER A 33 1.25 2.01 4.09
CA SER A 33 0.68 1.73 5.41
C SER A 33 -0.84 1.51 5.38
N ILE A 34 -1.52 1.96 4.31
CA ILE A 34 -2.97 1.84 4.11
C ILE A 34 -3.28 0.73 3.09
N PHE A 35 -2.65 0.76 1.91
CA PHE A 35 -2.98 -0.09 0.77
C PHE A 35 -2.03 -1.26 0.57
N GLN A 36 -0.94 -1.29 1.32
CA GLN A 36 0.09 -2.31 1.24
C GLN A 36 0.69 -2.45 -0.17
N ARG A 37 0.91 -3.69 -0.64
CA ARG A 37 1.48 -3.97 -1.97
C ARG A 37 0.49 -3.79 -3.12
N GLU A 38 -0.78 -3.57 -2.83
CA GLU A 38 -1.81 -3.28 -3.85
C GLU A 38 -1.80 -1.82 -4.30
N PHE A 39 -0.90 -0.98 -3.76
CA PHE A 39 -0.71 0.40 -4.21
C PHE A 39 0.24 0.44 -5.41
N PRO A 40 -0.01 1.31 -6.41
CA PRO A 40 0.83 1.44 -7.60
C PRO A 40 2.31 1.67 -7.27
N PRO A 41 3.24 1.26 -8.14
CA PRO A 41 4.67 1.52 -7.97
C PRO A 41 4.99 3.01 -7.77
N ARG A 42 5.99 3.30 -6.93
CA ARG A 42 6.33 4.67 -6.56
C ARG A 42 6.70 5.56 -7.75
N ASP A 43 7.39 5.00 -8.73
CA ASP A 43 7.85 5.69 -9.94
C ASP A 43 6.74 6.03 -10.92
N GLU A 44 5.55 5.48 -10.72
CA GLU A 44 4.36 5.77 -11.51
C GLU A 44 3.48 6.88 -10.89
N ILE A 45 3.76 7.34 -9.64
CA ILE A 45 2.94 8.32 -8.92
C ILE A 45 3.58 9.70 -8.94
N PHE A 46 2.84 10.66 -9.49
CA PHE A 46 3.24 12.07 -9.59
C PHE A 46 2.22 12.98 -8.91
N ILE A 47 2.73 13.99 -8.22
CA ILE A 47 1.93 15.00 -7.50
C ILE A 47 2.11 16.34 -8.19
N SER A 48 1.00 17.05 -8.44
CA SER A 48 0.96 18.38 -9.05
C SER A 48 0.36 19.39 -8.08
N ASN A 49 0.85 20.65 -8.14
CA ASN A 49 0.30 21.78 -7.41
C ASN A 49 -0.93 22.41 -8.09
N GLN A 50 -1.36 21.86 -9.21
CA GLN A 50 -2.59 22.29 -9.87
C GLN A 50 -3.81 21.65 -9.21
N THR A 51 -4.98 22.19 -9.50
CA THR A 51 -6.29 21.68 -9.09
C THR A 51 -7.17 21.43 -10.31
N GLY A 52 -8.26 20.72 -10.11
CA GLY A 52 -9.29 20.55 -11.11
C GLY A 52 -10.32 21.68 -11.13
N PHE A 53 -11.49 21.33 -11.62
CA PHE A 53 -12.65 22.21 -11.63
C PHE A 53 -13.04 22.60 -10.19
N GLU A 54 -13.38 23.88 -9.96
CA GLU A 54 -13.72 24.44 -8.63
C GLU A 54 -12.61 24.28 -7.58
N ASP A 55 -11.34 24.35 -8.00
CA ASP A 55 -10.17 24.21 -7.12
C ASP A 55 -10.11 22.90 -6.32
N ARG A 56 -10.80 21.84 -6.79
CA ARG A 56 -10.78 20.52 -6.15
C ARG A 56 -9.53 19.75 -6.53
N ALA A 57 -9.04 18.97 -5.56
CA ALA A 57 -8.08 17.90 -5.85
C ALA A 57 -8.74 16.83 -6.71
N TYR A 58 -7.94 16.14 -7.49
CA TYR A 58 -8.39 14.98 -8.27
C TYR A 58 -7.22 14.13 -8.72
N VAL A 59 -7.52 12.89 -9.08
CA VAL A 59 -6.53 11.93 -9.55
C VAL A 59 -6.91 11.46 -10.95
N ARG A 60 -5.92 11.35 -11.83
CA ARG A 60 -6.14 10.78 -13.17
C ARG A 60 -4.92 10.01 -13.67
N PRO A 61 -5.13 9.01 -14.52
CA PRO A 61 -4.05 8.40 -15.27
C PRO A 61 -3.52 9.37 -16.33
N THR A 62 -2.26 9.19 -16.70
CA THR A 62 -1.62 9.89 -17.82
C THR A 62 -1.54 8.93 -19.04
N ILE A 63 -1.25 9.48 -20.22
CA ILE A 63 -1.11 8.70 -21.46
C ILE A 63 -0.01 7.63 -21.35
N ASN A 64 1.01 7.88 -20.51
CA ASN A 64 2.13 6.95 -20.30
C ASN A 64 1.87 5.90 -19.21
N GLY A 65 0.63 5.76 -18.73
CA GLY A 65 0.28 4.83 -17.67
C GLY A 65 0.52 5.34 -16.24
N ASN A 66 1.25 6.44 -16.06
CA ASN A 66 1.47 7.02 -14.75
C ASN A 66 0.18 7.61 -14.16
N ILE A 67 0.12 7.75 -12.84
CA ILE A 67 -0.99 8.36 -12.12
C ILE A 67 -0.56 9.75 -11.64
N ARG A 68 -1.33 10.77 -11.97
CA ARG A 68 -1.09 12.14 -11.51
C ARG A 68 -2.18 12.58 -10.55
N MET A 69 -1.74 13.04 -9.39
CA MET A 69 -2.58 13.57 -8.30
C MET A 69 -2.45 15.10 -8.28
N TYR A 70 -3.55 15.80 -8.46
CA TYR A 70 -3.63 17.27 -8.50
C TYR A 70 -4.05 17.77 -7.13
N MET A 71 -3.08 18.22 -6.33
CA MET A 71 -3.25 18.45 -4.89
C MET A 71 -3.37 19.93 -4.51
N GLY A 72 -3.21 20.86 -5.47
CA GLY A 72 -3.34 22.29 -5.22
C GLY A 72 -2.47 22.78 -4.07
N ASN A 73 -3.08 23.49 -3.14
CA ASN A 73 -2.42 24.08 -1.96
C ASN A 73 -1.85 23.04 -0.98
N TYR A 74 -2.20 21.75 -1.11
CA TYR A 74 -1.67 20.68 -0.28
C TYR A 74 -0.34 20.11 -0.80
N PHE A 75 0.11 20.51 -1.98
CA PHE A 75 1.28 19.98 -2.69
C PHE A 75 2.53 19.79 -1.80
N ASP A 76 2.85 20.76 -0.94
CA ASP A 76 4.02 20.74 -0.06
C ASP A 76 3.69 20.23 1.37
N HIS A 77 2.42 19.93 1.69
CA HIS A 77 1.96 19.76 3.07
C HIS A 77 1.10 18.52 3.30
N LEU A 78 1.22 17.48 2.44
CA LEU A 78 0.35 16.30 2.45
C LEU A 78 0.40 15.52 3.78
N LEU A 79 1.54 15.48 4.44
CA LEU A 79 1.73 14.76 5.71
C LEU A 79 1.81 15.67 6.95
N LEU A 80 1.54 16.97 6.81
CA LEU A 80 1.78 17.98 7.86
C LEU A 80 1.01 17.68 9.17
N ASN A 81 -0.24 17.29 9.07
CA ASN A 81 -1.11 17.00 10.21
C ASN A 81 -2.12 15.91 9.87
N LYS A 82 -2.95 15.51 10.84
CA LYS A 82 -3.93 14.43 10.68
C LYS A 82 -4.96 14.72 9.59
N ASN A 83 -5.42 15.96 9.45
CA ASN A 83 -6.41 16.33 8.44
C ASN A 83 -5.80 16.30 7.02
N ASN A 84 -4.56 16.78 6.87
CA ASN A 84 -3.85 16.71 5.60
C ASN A 84 -3.60 15.25 5.18
N LYS A 85 -3.19 14.40 6.13
CA LYS A 85 -3.04 12.95 5.90
C LYS A 85 -4.36 12.29 5.49
N ALA A 86 -5.46 12.65 6.16
CA ALA A 86 -6.78 12.12 5.83
C ALA A 86 -7.26 12.56 4.44
N PHE A 87 -7.05 13.83 4.10
CA PHE A 87 -7.31 14.34 2.75
C PHE A 87 -6.45 13.63 1.71
N PHE A 88 -5.15 13.48 1.97
CA PHE A 88 -4.24 12.78 1.08
C PHE A 88 -4.62 11.30 0.93
N ALA A 89 -5.05 10.63 2.01
CA ALA A 89 -5.52 9.25 1.96
C ALA A 89 -6.76 9.07 1.08
N HIS A 90 -7.67 10.06 1.04
CA HIS A 90 -8.78 10.09 0.10
C HIS A 90 -8.27 10.04 -1.35
N GLU A 91 -7.36 10.94 -1.72
CA GLU A 91 -6.80 11.00 -3.08
C GLU A 91 -5.93 9.78 -3.43
N LEU A 92 -5.19 9.23 -2.45
CA LEU A 92 -4.46 7.97 -2.63
C LEU A 92 -5.39 6.79 -2.91
N THR A 93 -6.63 6.82 -2.38
CA THR A 93 -7.62 5.80 -2.68
C THR A 93 -7.97 5.78 -4.16
N HIS A 94 -8.08 6.94 -4.80
CA HIS A 94 -8.32 7.00 -6.25
C HIS A 94 -7.14 6.45 -7.06
N ALA A 95 -5.90 6.67 -6.62
CA ALA A 95 -4.74 6.05 -7.24
C ALA A 95 -4.77 4.50 -7.09
N TRP A 96 -5.10 4.02 -5.90
CA TRP A 96 -5.31 2.58 -5.65
C TRP A 96 -6.45 1.99 -6.49
N GLN A 97 -7.57 2.70 -6.65
CA GLN A 97 -8.70 2.26 -7.47
C GLN A 97 -8.33 2.11 -8.95
N ILE A 98 -7.51 3.02 -9.48
CA ILE A 98 -7.01 2.95 -10.86
C ILE A 98 -6.21 1.66 -11.05
N GLU A 99 -5.31 1.34 -10.12
CA GLU A 99 -4.49 0.13 -10.16
C GLU A 99 -5.32 -1.14 -9.96
N HIS A 100 -6.17 -1.15 -8.94
CA HIS A 100 -6.90 -2.34 -8.49
C HIS A 100 -8.07 -2.72 -9.38
N TYR A 101 -8.86 -1.75 -9.85
CA TYR A 101 -10.05 -1.98 -10.68
C TYR A 101 -9.84 -1.67 -12.16
N GLY A 102 -8.76 -0.95 -12.49
CA GLY A 102 -8.44 -0.53 -13.84
C GLY A 102 -9.16 0.73 -14.31
N LEU A 103 -8.64 1.30 -15.41
CA LEU A 103 -9.07 2.60 -15.94
C LEU A 103 -10.52 2.68 -16.36
N VAL A 104 -11.07 1.58 -16.90
CA VAL A 104 -12.45 1.54 -17.40
C VAL A 104 -13.43 1.65 -16.24
N TRP A 105 -13.18 0.91 -15.16
CA TRP A 105 -14.01 0.98 -13.96
C TRP A 105 -13.90 2.38 -13.32
N TYR A 106 -12.67 2.86 -13.11
CA TYR A 106 -12.42 4.16 -12.51
C TYR A 106 -13.08 5.29 -13.31
N GLY A 107 -12.99 5.27 -14.65
CA GLY A 107 -13.62 6.26 -15.51
C GLY A 107 -15.15 6.29 -15.40
N LYS A 108 -15.80 5.12 -15.26
CA LYS A 108 -17.24 5.04 -15.06
C LYS A 108 -17.68 5.52 -13.69
N GLU A 109 -17.00 5.09 -12.64
CA GLU A 109 -17.40 5.34 -11.25
C GLU A 109 -16.98 6.72 -10.74
N ALA A 110 -15.71 7.13 -10.98
CA ALA A 110 -15.18 8.36 -10.41
C ALA A 110 -15.57 9.60 -11.24
N LEU A 111 -15.43 9.56 -12.57
CA LEU A 111 -15.74 10.71 -13.42
C LEU A 111 -17.23 11.01 -13.52
N VAL A 112 -18.06 9.96 -13.58
CA VAL A 112 -19.54 10.14 -13.71
C VAL A 112 -20.13 10.57 -12.36
N ASN A 113 -19.69 9.99 -11.25
CA ASN A 113 -20.25 10.27 -9.93
C ASN A 113 -19.79 11.62 -9.35
N GLN A 114 -18.54 12.05 -9.59
CA GLN A 114 -18.04 13.35 -9.11
C GLN A 114 -18.77 14.54 -9.74
N VAL A 115 -19.20 14.42 -11.00
CA VAL A 115 -19.80 15.53 -11.75
C VAL A 115 -21.34 15.56 -11.60
N ILE A 116 -21.98 14.40 -11.41
CA ILE A 116 -23.43 14.27 -11.54
C ILE A 116 -24.15 14.08 -10.20
N ASP A 117 -23.50 13.52 -9.18
CA ASP A 117 -24.16 13.14 -7.93
C ASP A 117 -23.43 13.66 -6.68
N PRO A 118 -23.87 14.80 -6.10
CA PRO A 118 -23.34 15.31 -4.83
C PRO A 118 -23.47 14.32 -3.66
N SER A 119 -24.42 13.36 -3.71
CA SER A 119 -24.61 12.34 -2.67
C SER A 119 -23.64 11.17 -2.82
N SER A 120 -22.75 11.20 -3.83
CA SER A 120 -21.76 10.15 -4.07
C SER A 120 -20.79 9.92 -2.89
N TYR A 121 -20.65 10.91 -2.01
CA TYR A 121 -19.84 10.85 -0.79
C TYR A 121 -20.59 10.28 0.42
N ASP A 122 -21.94 10.30 0.40
CA ASP A 122 -22.74 9.86 1.53
C ASP A 122 -22.80 8.33 1.62
N TYR A 123 -22.43 7.81 2.77
CA TYR A 123 -22.51 6.37 3.03
C TYR A 123 -22.84 6.08 4.51
N THR A 124 -23.34 4.88 4.75
CA THR A 124 -23.42 4.31 6.09
C THR A 124 -22.40 3.20 6.23
N CYS A 125 -21.46 3.35 7.17
CA CYS A 125 -20.46 2.32 7.41
C CYS A 125 -21.12 1.05 7.95
N SER A 126 -20.82 -0.11 7.36
CA SER A 126 -21.35 -1.41 7.77
C SER A 126 -20.29 -2.49 7.74
N LEU A 127 -20.10 -3.18 8.86
CA LEU A 127 -19.14 -4.29 8.98
C LEU A 127 -19.59 -5.57 8.26
N SER A 128 -20.84 -5.65 7.79
CA SER A 128 -21.31 -6.74 6.91
C SER A 128 -20.79 -6.60 5.47
N LYS A 129 -20.32 -5.41 5.09
CA LYS A 129 -19.77 -5.07 3.77
C LYS A 129 -18.24 -5.17 3.75
N THR A 130 -17.68 -5.09 2.54
CA THR A 130 -16.26 -4.81 2.23
C THR A 130 -16.15 -3.42 1.62
N ILE A 131 -14.95 -2.86 1.47
CA ILE A 131 -14.75 -1.57 0.78
C ILE A 131 -15.27 -1.65 -0.67
N GLY A 132 -15.08 -2.78 -1.36
CA GLY A 132 -15.57 -2.98 -2.73
C GLY A 132 -17.08 -2.89 -2.92
N ASP A 133 -17.88 -2.99 -1.85
CA ASP A 133 -19.35 -2.85 -1.91
C ASP A 133 -19.82 -1.38 -1.89
N TYR A 134 -18.89 -0.43 -1.88
CA TYR A 134 -19.17 1.01 -1.87
C TYR A 134 -18.76 1.66 -3.20
N LYS A 135 -19.40 2.78 -3.56
CA LYS A 135 -19.04 3.59 -4.72
C LYS A 135 -17.63 4.18 -4.57
N ALA A 136 -17.00 4.62 -5.65
CA ALA A 136 -15.62 5.10 -5.65
C ALA A 136 -15.37 6.21 -4.59
N GLU A 137 -16.21 7.24 -4.54
CA GLU A 137 -16.07 8.33 -3.57
C GLU A 137 -16.32 7.88 -2.13
N GLN A 138 -17.29 6.97 -1.93
CA GLN A 138 -17.55 6.38 -0.61
C GLN A 138 -16.35 5.56 -0.10
N GLN A 139 -15.68 4.82 -0.98
CA GLN A 139 -14.44 4.11 -0.65
C GLN A 139 -13.35 5.09 -0.18
N ALA A 140 -13.18 6.20 -0.91
CA ALA A 140 -12.22 7.23 -0.57
C ALA A 140 -12.55 7.93 0.77
N GLU A 141 -13.83 8.22 1.04
CA GLU A 141 -14.27 8.75 2.33
C GLU A 141 -14.12 7.74 3.49
N ILE A 142 -14.31 6.44 3.24
CA ILE A 142 -14.05 5.38 4.22
C ILE A 142 -12.57 5.40 4.62
N VAL A 143 -11.65 5.44 3.65
CA VAL A 143 -10.21 5.48 3.91
C VAL A 143 -9.80 6.79 4.60
N ARG A 144 -10.37 7.92 4.20
CA ARG A 144 -10.19 9.20 4.90
C ARG A 144 -10.60 9.11 6.37
N ASN A 145 -11.77 8.55 6.63
CA ASN A 145 -12.33 8.40 7.98
C ASN A 145 -11.54 7.37 8.82
N TYR A 146 -10.96 6.35 8.19
CA TYR A 146 -9.99 5.45 8.79
C TYR A 146 -8.77 6.23 9.34
N VAL A 147 -8.17 7.09 8.53
CA VAL A 147 -7.02 7.92 8.96
C VAL A 147 -7.44 8.90 10.07
N LEU A 148 -8.67 9.40 10.06
CA LEU A 148 -9.24 10.20 11.15
C LEU A 148 -9.50 9.39 12.42
N GLY A 149 -9.42 8.06 12.37
CA GLY A 149 -9.55 7.18 13.53
C GLY A 149 -10.99 6.82 13.88
N LYS A 150 -11.92 6.85 12.92
CA LYS A 150 -13.29 6.41 13.14
C LYS A 150 -13.35 4.88 13.23
N ASP A 151 -14.00 4.37 14.26
CA ASP A 151 -13.93 2.94 14.62
C ASP A 151 -14.54 1.99 13.60
N CYS A 152 -15.68 2.33 13.01
CA CYS A 152 -16.33 1.48 12.01
C CYS A 152 -15.45 1.35 10.77
N GLU A 153 -14.97 2.49 10.26
CA GLU A 153 -14.12 2.55 9.08
C GLU A 153 -12.77 1.87 9.33
N ARG A 154 -12.21 2.00 10.55
CA ARG A 154 -10.99 1.30 10.93
C ARG A 154 -11.17 -0.21 10.80
N LYS A 155 -12.22 -0.79 11.38
CA LYS A 155 -12.51 -2.21 11.30
C LYS A 155 -12.81 -2.66 9.86
N LEU A 156 -13.47 -1.82 9.06
CA LEU A 156 -13.80 -2.11 7.66
C LEU A 156 -12.54 -2.12 6.77
N VAL A 157 -11.67 -1.11 6.92
CA VAL A 157 -10.39 -1.03 6.20
C VAL A 157 -9.48 -2.19 6.60
N GLU A 158 -9.32 -2.44 7.90
CA GLU A 158 -8.53 -3.55 8.41
C GLU A 158 -9.03 -4.90 7.87
N LYS A 159 -10.34 -5.13 7.90
CA LYS A 159 -10.96 -6.34 7.35
C LYS A 159 -10.73 -6.49 5.84
N THR A 160 -10.77 -5.41 5.08
CA THR A 160 -10.70 -5.46 3.62
C THR A 160 -9.27 -5.44 3.12
N MET A 161 -8.47 -4.48 3.59
CA MET A 161 -7.11 -4.25 3.10
C MET A 161 -6.08 -5.17 3.76
N PHE A 162 -6.37 -5.62 5.01
CA PHE A 162 -5.43 -6.43 5.78
C PHE A 162 -5.85 -7.90 5.93
N SER A 163 -7.08 -8.31 5.54
CA SER A 163 -7.56 -9.69 5.73
C SER A 163 -7.00 -10.70 4.71
N LYS A 164 -6.48 -10.24 3.59
CA LYS A 164 -5.72 -11.07 2.61
C LYS A 164 -4.21 -10.90 2.78
N THR A 165 -3.74 -10.45 3.92
CA THR A 165 -2.55 -9.68 3.99
C THR A 165 -1.44 -10.36 4.73
N TRP A 166 -0.34 -10.15 4.19
CA TRP A 166 0.94 -10.14 4.83
C TRP A 166 0.86 -9.35 6.15
N LYS A 167 0.74 -10.06 7.26
CA LYS A 167 0.95 -9.46 8.57
C LYS A 167 2.40 -9.01 8.59
N LEU A 168 2.64 -7.71 8.78
CA LEU A 168 3.99 -7.25 9.04
C LEU A 168 4.45 -7.92 10.33
N LEU A 169 5.33 -8.89 10.21
CA LEU A 169 5.99 -9.48 11.37
C LEU A 169 7.00 -8.46 11.89
N ILE A 170 7.05 -8.31 13.20
CA ILE A 170 8.08 -7.49 13.84
C ILE A 170 9.43 -8.05 13.41
N GLY A 171 10.27 -7.21 12.82
CA GLY A 171 11.61 -7.60 12.37
C GLY A 171 12.02 -6.83 11.13
N SER A 172 13.31 -6.73 10.94
CA SER A 172 13.96 -6.13 9.77
C SER A 172 15.08 -7.03 9.31
N ASP A 173 15.63 -6.72 8.14
CA ASP A 173 16.83 -7.37 7.67
C ASP A 173 16.66 -8.82 7.18
N ALA A 174 15.42 -9.22 6.83
CA ALA A 174 15.19 -10.52 6.21
C ALA A 174 15.91 -10.61 4.85
N ARG A 175 16.60 -11.73 4.64
CA ARG A 175 17.18 -12.12 3.36
C ARG A 175 16.26 -13.11 2.65
N ASP A 176 15.75 -14.08 3.42
CA ASP A 176 14.86 -15.10 2.92
C ASP A 176 13.88 -15.52 4.01
N VAL A 177 12.68 -15.94 3.62
CA VAL A 177 11.62 -16.35 4.52
C VAL A 177 10.91 -17.61 4.00
N ALA A 178 10.52 -18.49 4.92
CA ALA A 178 9.70 -19.66 4.65
C ALA A 178 8.52 -19.74 5.60
N VAL A 179 7.42 -20.32 5.14
CA VAL A 179 6.23 -20.58 5.95
C VAL A 179 5.97 -22.08 5.92
N ASP A 180 5.92 -22.70 7.09
CA ASP A 180 5.53 -24.10 7.22
C ASP A 180 4.01 -24.27 7.05
N SER A 181 3.56 -25.46 6.72
CA SER A 181 2.14 -25.80 6.55
C SER A 181 1.29 -25.58 7.82
N ASP A 182 1.90 -25.56 9.01
CA ASP A 182 1.25 -25.23 10.29
C ASP A 182 1.17 -23.72 10.57
N GLY A 183 1.64 -22.88 9.63
CA GLY A 183 1.69 -21.43 9.76
C GLY A 183 2.89 -20.88 10.52
N THR A 184 3.84 -21.73 10.91
CA THR A 184 5.10 -21.28 11.50
C THR A 184 5.98 -20.58 10.47
N TYR A 185 6.51 -19.41 10.82
CA TYR A 185 7.42 -18.68 9.96
C TYR A 185 8.87 -18.94 10.34
N TYR A 186 9.73 -19.00 9.32
CA TYR A 186 11.17 -19.05 9.46
C TYR A 186 11.81 -17.94 8.64
N MET A 187 12.96 -17.42 9.07
CA MET A 187 13.67 -16.34 8.39
C MET A 187 15.17 -16.57 8.48
N VAL A 188 15.86 -16.25 7.39
CA VAL A 188 17.31 -15.99 7.39
C VAL A 188 17.51 -14.48 7.20
N ASN A 189 18.29 -13.85 8.07
CA ASN A 189 18.62 -12.44 7.91
C ASN A 189 19.86 -12.21 7.02
N ARG A 190 20.16 -10.97 6.68
CA ARG A 190 21.26 -10.62 5.77
C ARG A 190 22.63 -11.08 6.24
N ILE A 191 22.86 -11.21 7.54
CA ILE A 191 24.11 -11.73 8.10
C ILE A 191 24.11 -13.23 8.32
N GLY A 192 23.05 -13.94 7.88
CA GLY A 192 22.96 -15.38 7.89
C GLY A 192 22.47 -16.00 9.21
N ASN A 193 21.96 -15.23 10.15
CA ASN A 193 21.28 -15.76 11.33
C ASN A 193 19.91 -16.31 10.94
N ILE A 194 19.48 -17.37 11.63
CA ILE A 194 18.25 -18.10 11.37
C ILE A 194 17.29 -17.86 12.52
N TYR A 195 16.03 -17.62 12.22
CA TYR A 195 15.00 -17.33 13.21
C TYR A 195 13.72 -18.14 12.92
N LYS A 196 12.97 -18.41 14.00
CA LYS A 196 11.61 -18.94 13.99
C LYS A 196 10.70 -17.92 14.65
N TYR A 197 9.53 -17.64 14.05
CA TYR A 197 8.53 -16.75 14.64
C TYR A 197 7.62 -17.56 15.58
N LYS A 198 7.58 -17.15 16.83
CA LYS A 198 6.79 -17.80 17.88
C LYS A 198 6.29 -16.71 18.86
N ASP A 199 5.08 -16.86 19.33
CA ASP A 199 4.49 -15.99 20.37
C ASP A 199 4.62 -14.47 20.08
N ASN A 200 4.45 -14.08 18.81
CA ASN A 200 4.62 -12.72 18.28
C ASN A 200 6.06 -12.16 18.34
N ASP A 201 7.06 -13.00 18.44
CA ASP A 201 8.48 -12.61 18.39
C ASP A 201 9.35 -13.61 17.62
N TRP A 202 10.55 -13.18 17.21
CA TRP A 202 11.54 -13.98 16.53
C TRP A 202 12.50 -14.63 17.52
N GLU A 203 12.39 -15.94 17.68
CA GLU A 203 13.37 -16.75 18.39
C GLU A 203 14.56 -17.04 17.47
N LYS A 204 15.77 -16.64 17.88
CA LYS A 204 17.00 -17.00 17.15
C LYS A 204 17.28 -18.49 17.31
N LEU A 205 17.40 -19.20 16.19
CA LEU A 205 17.76 -20.59 16.17
C LEU A 205 19.28 -20.78 16.16
N ASN A 206 19.71 -22.00 16.55
CA ASN A 206 21.12 -22.42 16.37
C ASN A 206 21.49 -22.34 14.88
N GLY A 207 22.77 -22.14 14.62
CA GLY A 207 23.29 -22.05 13.24
C GLY A 207 23.52 -20.64 12.77
N SER A 208 24.33 -20.52 11.73
CA SER A 208 24.74 -19.26 11.12
C SER A 208 25.05 -19.48 9.65
N ASN A 209 25.36 -18.39 8.95
CA ASN A 209 25.70 -18.39 7.55
C ASN A 209 24.58 -18.90 6.62
N GLY A 210 23.32 -18.80 7.04
CA GLY A 210 22.17 -19.12 6.18
C GLY A 210 22.14 -18.21 4.95
N LEU A 211 21.77 -18.80 3.81
CA LEU A 211 21.57 -18.13 2.55
C LEU A 211 20.08 -18.15 2.15
N ALA A 212 19.48 -19.36 2.17
CA ALA A 212 18.10 -19.61 1.86
C ALA A 212 17.49 -20.60 2.84
N ILE A 213 16.17 -20.55 3.03
CA ILE A 213 15.42 -21.43 3.95
C ILE A 213 14.10 -21.85 3.31
N SER A 214 13.70 -23.09 3.55
CA SER A 214 12.40 -23.62 3.14
C SER A 214 11.81 -24.49 4.23
N ALA A 215 10.48 -24.43 4.40
CA ALA A 215 9.76 -25.20 5.40
C ALA A 215 8.44 -25.73 4.83
N ASN A 216 8.12 -26.98 5.13
CA ASN A 216 6.84 -27.59 4.82
C ASN A 216 6.63 -28.90 5.60
N GLY A 217 5.43 -29.09 6.17
CA GLY A 217 5.07 -30.31 6.90
C GLY A 217 5.98 -30.63 8.08
N GLY A 218 6.47 -29.62 8.80
CA GLY A 218 7.40 -29.75 9.91
C GLY A 218 8.84 -30.04 9.50
N LYS A 219 9.11 -30.11 8.18
CA LYS A 219 10.48 -30.27 7.64
C LYS A 219 11.05 -28.91 7.32
N VAL A 220 12.18 -28.55 7.90
CA VAL A 220 12.86 -27.25 7.65
C VAL A 220 14.24 -27.52 7.08
N PHE A 221 14.55 -26.88 5.98
CA PHE A 221 15.83 -26.99 5.31
C PHE A 221 16.46 -25.62 5.12
N MET A 222 17.76 -25.58 5.07
CA MET A 222 18.55 -24.37 4.86
C MET A 222 19.72 -24.65 3.92
N VAL A 223 20.01 -23.70 3.05
CA VAL A 223 21.28 -23.60 2.32
C VAL A 223 22.15 -22.58 3.04
N ASN A 224 23.42 -22.88 3.26
CA ASN A 224 24.34 -21.89 3.80
C ASN A 224 25.10 -21.14 2.68
N THR A 225 25.82 -20.10 3.04
CA THR A 225 26.61 -19.28 2.09
C THR A 225 27.73 -20.02 1.38
N SER A 226 28.10 -21.22 1.83
CA SER A 226 29.05 -22.11 1.16
C SER A 226 28.35 -23.17 0.27
N GLY A 227 27.04 -23.03 0.03
CA GLY A 227 26.26 -23.93 -0.81
C GLY A 227 25.93 -25.29 -0.20
N TYR A 228 26.19 -25.52 1.09
CA TYR A 228 25.83 -26.76 1.76
C TYR A 228 24.37 -26.73 2.23
N ILE A 229 23.71 -27.89 2.10
CA ILE A 229 22.31 -28.09 2.48
C ILE A 229 22.23 -28.70 3.88
N TYR A 230 21.35 -28.20 4.72
CA TYR A 230 21.07 -28.67 6.06
C TYR A 230 19.59 -28.93 6.25
N GLN A 231 19.26 -29.97 6.99
CA GLN A 231 17.91 -30.23 7.50
C GLN A 231 17.89 -30.02 9.03
N ARG A 232 16.84 -29.35 9.51
CA ARG A 232 16.60 -29.21 10.95
C ARG A 232 15.95 -30.46 11.51
N LEU A 233 16.62 -31.10 12.46
CA LEU A 233 16.17 -32.31 13.17
C LEU A 233 16.40 -32.11 14.65
N ASN A 234 15.37 -32.32 15.48
CA ASN A 234 15.50 -32.27 16.96
C ASN A 234 16.25 -31.03 17.47
N ASN A 235 15.89 -29.85 16.92
CA ASN A 235 16.51 -28.54 17.23
C ASN A 235 18.00 -28.40 16.83
N ALA A 236 18.54 -29.29 16.01
CA ALA A 236 19.90 -29.20 15.46
C ALA A 236 19.87 -29.21 13.92
N TRP A 237 20.92 -28.70 13.31
CA TRP A 237 21.10 -28.72 11.85
C TRP A 237 21.99 -29.92 11.47
N LYS A 238 21.43 -30.83 10.68
CA LYS A 238 22.17 -31.97 10.10
C LYS A 238 22.53 -31.63 8.66
N LYS A 239 23.82 -31.65 8.34
CA LYS A 239 24.29 -31.48 6.95
C LYS A 239 23.84 -32.67 6.10
N LEU A 240 23.29 -32.42 4.95
CA LEU A 240 22.95 -33.41 3.94
C LEU A 240 24.06 -33.49 2.87
N PRO A 241 24.12 -34.64 2.12
CA PRO A 241 24.96 -34.72 0.92
C PRO A 241 24.59 -33.62 -0.09
N GLY A 242 25.58 -33.03 -0.74
CA GLY A 242 25.41 -31.99 -1.75
C GLY A 242 26.19 -30.73 -1.43
N SER A 243 26.47 -29.93 -2.48
CA SER A 243 27.15 -28.65 -2.43
C SER A 243 26.66 -27.79 -3.59
N ASP A 244 27.12 -26.52 -3.59
CA ASP A 244 26.85 -25.51 -4.61
C ASP A 244 25.36 -25.13 -4.77
N ALA A 245 24.55 -25.45 -3.76
CA ALA A 245 23.16 -25.00 -3.71
C ALA A 245 23.11 -23.49 -3.46
N VAL A 246 22.23 -22.80 -4.18
CA VAL A 246 21.97 -21.36 -4.02
C VAL A 246 20.58 -21.09 -3.45
N ASP A 247 19.68 -22.07 -3.55
CA ASP A 247 18.30 -22.02 -3.08
C ASP A 247 17.78 -23.43 -2.76
N ILE A 248 16.64 -23.51 -2.06
CA ILE A 248 16.03 -24.78 -1.68
C ILE A 248 14.51 -24.64 -1.60
N THR A 249 13.81 -25.67 -2.04
CA THR A 249 12.35 -25.75 -1.92
C THR A 249 11.95 -27.11 -1.37
N VAL A 250 11.00 -27.12 -0.44
CA VAL A 250 10.39 -28.34 0.11
C VAL A 250 8.99 -28.48 -0.47
N ALA A 251 8.78 -29.56 -1.24
CA ALA A 251 7.45 -29.90 -1.75
C ALA A 251 6.61 -30.61 -0.67
N THR A 252 5.29 -30.56 -0.81
CA THR A 252 4.36 -31.48 -0.14
C THR A 252 4.45 -32.84 -0.82
N ASP A 253 4.54 -33.90 -0.05
CA ASP A 253 4.30 -35.27 -0.53
C ASP A 253 2.82 -35.44 -0.88
#